data_a67ba3c82e250893ddc6b2ef78f9fcc8
#
_entry.id   a67ba3c82e250893ddc6b2ef78f9fcc8
#
_cell.length_a   1.000
_cell.length_b   1.000
_cell.length_c   1.000
_cell.angle_alpha   90.00
_cell.angle_beta   90.00
_cell.angle_gamma   90.00
#
_symmetry.space_group_name_H-M   'P 1'
#
loop_
_entity.id
_entity.type
_entity.pdbx_description
1 polymer ?
#
loop_
_entity_poly.entity_id
_entity_poly.type
_entity_poly.pdbx_seq_one_letter_code
_entity_poly.pdbx_strand_id
1 'polypeptide(L)'
;QMCIRDRDYTPGVFDLDYSRVRGRETGMQEWNGDNNSCCIKTTLARQIANWVIIYSPLQMASDLIENYEGHPAFQFFRDFDADCDWSEALQGEPGEYIVVVRRADDSFFLGAGTNDEPRTLTQKLGFLKSGMTYTATIYADAPDSAENPENYRIEKRTVTAADMLEIAMTARGGQAVTFVPVNE
;
A
#
# COMPACT_ATOMS: atom_id res chain seq x y z
N GLN A 1 -0.77 -17.75 22.61
CA GLN A 1 -1.67 -17.49 21.44
C GLN A 1 -1.33 -16.22 20.70
N MET A 2 -0.69 -15.22 21.31
CA MET A 2 -0.34 -13.96 20.66
C MET A 2 0.73 -14.13 19.56
N CYS A 3 1.75 -14.95 19.79
CA CYS A 3 2.86 -15.11 18.83
C CYS A 3 2.51 -15.80 17.50
N ILE A 4 1.31 -16.32 17.33
CA ILE A 4 0.89 -17.01 16.09
C ILE A 4 0.28 -16.03 15.08
N ARG A 5 -0.12 -14.84 15.50
CA ARG A 5 -0.82 -13.84 14.63
C ARG A 5 0.02 -12.61 14.34
N ASP A 6 0.98 -12.29 15.18
CA ASP A 6 1.84 -11.14 15.02
C ASP A 6 3.01 -11.53 14.13
N ARG A 7 3.14 -10.88 12.99
CA ARG A 7 4.24 -11.06 12.06
C ARG A 7 5.04 -9.78 12.00
N ASP A 8 6.34 -9.91 12.14
CA ASP A 8 7.24 -8.85 11.72
C ASP A 8 7.23 -8.84 10.19
N TYR A 9 6.61 -7.84 9.63
CA TYR A 9 6.57 -7.62 8.19
C TYR A 9 6.99 -6.19 7.88
N THR A 10 7.93 -6.06 6.97
CA THR A 10 8.54 -4.79 6.61
C THR A 10 8.27 -4.45 5.15
N PRO A 11 7.04 -4.09 4.76
CA PRO A 11 6.72 -3.63 3.42
C PRO A 11 7.07 -2.16 3.25
N GLY A 12 6.94 -1.66 2.04
CA GLY A 12 7.01 -0.23 1.78
C GLY A 12 8.34 0.25 1.25
N VAL A 13 9.04 -0.59 0.51
CA VAL A 13 10.22 -0.20 -0.25
C VAL A 13 9.80 0.75 -1.37
N PHE A 14 10.50 1.87 -1.52
CA PHE A 14 10.25 2.89 -2.56
C PHE A 14 11.27 2.82 -3.69
N ASP A 15 12.52 2.48 -3.42
CA ASP A 15 13.50 2.13 -4.46
C ASP A 15 13.33 0.66 -4.82
N LEU A 16 12.61 0.39 -5.90
CA LEU A 16 12.28 -0.98 -6.32
C LEU A 16 13.41 -1.63 -7.14
N ASP A 17 14.39 -0.85 -7.58
CA ASP A 17 15.53 -1.32 -8.37
C ASP A 17 16.84 -1.26 -7.57
N TYR A 18 17.10 -2.30 -6.80
CA TYR A 18 18.35 -2.42 -6.04
C TYR A 18 19.62 -2.53 -6.91
N SER A 19 19.49 -2.66 -8.22
CA SER A 19 20.67 -2.62 -9.10
C SER A 19 21.41 -1.29 -9.01
N ARG A 20 20.69 -0.21 -8.66
CA ARG A 20 21.24 1.14 -8.46
C ARG A 20 22.16 1.25 -7.24
N VAL A 21 22.01 0.38 -6.27
CA VAL A 21 22.82 0.39 -5.04
C VAL A 21 24.19 -0.26 -5.24
N ARG A 22 24.36 -1.05 -6.28
CA ARG A 22 25.55 -1.86 -6.55
C ARG A 22 26.80 -1.08 -6.94
N GLY A 23 26.72 0.15 -7.32
CA GLY A 23 27.87 0.98 -7.63
C GLY A 23 28.41 1.74 -6.44
N ARG A 24 27.74 1.68 -5.29
CA ARG A 24 28.18 2.35 -4.07
C ARG A 24 29.11 1.42 -3.31
N GLU A 25 30.30 1.89 -2.97
CA GLU A 25 31.22 1.22 -2.04
C GLU A 25 30.61 1.21 -0.63
N THR A 26 29.57 0.39 -0.43
CA THR A 26 28.85 0.31 0.86
C THR A 26 29.56 -0.61 1.85
N GLY A 27 30.69 -1.23 1.48
CA GLY A 27 31.36 -2.23 2.33
C GLY A 27 30.53 -3.51 2.56
N MET A 28 29.37 -3.63 1.94
CA MET A 28 28.59 -4.87 1.98
C MET A 28 29.29 -5.90 1.09
N GLN A 29 29.71 -7.00 1.69
CA GLN A 29 30.14 -8.19 0.98
C GLN A 29 29.05 -8.61 0.01
N GLU A 30 29.43 -8.85 -1.23
CA GLU A 30 28.51 -9.48 -2.21
C GLU A 30 27.96 -10.76 -1.61
N TRP A 31 26.71 -10.73 -1.25
CA TRP A 31 25.99 -11.95 -0.91
C TRP A 31 25.85 -12.77 -2.19
N ASN A 32 26.12 -14.07 -2.14
CA ASN A 32 26.15 -15.01 -3.28
C ASN A 32 24.87 -15.04 -4.13
N GLY A 33 24.26 -13.90 -4.36
CA GLY A 33 23.06 -13.74 -5.15
C GLY A 33 23.42 -13.48 -6.61
N ASP A 34 22.69 -14.14 -7.47
CA ASP A 34 22.56 -13.77 -8.86
C ASP A 34 22.28 -12.27 -8.94
N ASN A 35 23.25 -11.55 -9.41
CA ASN A 35 23.26 -10.09 -9.45
C ASN A 35 22.09 -9.46 -10.22
N ASN A 36 21.26 -10.22 -10.91
CA ASN A 36 20.13 -9.76 -11.70
C ASN A 36 18.76 -9.91 -10.99
N SER A 37 18.71 -10.46 -9.78
CA SER A 37 17.44 -10.78 -9.11
C SER A 37 17.04 -9.83 -7.98
N CYS A 38 17.70 -8.69 -7.82
CA CYS A 38 17.42 -7.76 -6.74
C CYS A 38 16.36 -6.70 -7.08
N CYS A 39 15.39 -7.02 -7.94
CA CYS A 39 14.27 -6.15 -8.22
C CYS A 39 13.03 -6.62 -7.47
N ILE A 40 12.34 -5.70 -6.82
CA ILE A 40 11.02 -5.96 -6.26
C ILE A 40 10.03 -5.94 -7.43
N LYS A 41 9.34 -7.05 -7.62
CA LYS A 41 8.44 -7.25 -8.77
C LYS A 41 7.02 -6.72 -8.55
N THR A 42 6.85 -5.73 -7.71
CA THR A 42 5.55 -5.08 -7.45
C THR A 42 5.68 -3.59 -7.66
N THR A 43 4.56 -2.91 -7.85
CA THR A 43 4.55 -1.46 -7.94
C THR A 43 4.75 -0.80 -6.59
N LEU A 44 5.13 0.49 -6.58
CA LEU A 44 5.22 1.29 -5.36
C LEU A 44 3.85 1.39 -4.67
N ALA A 45 2.78 1.59 -5.42
CA ALA A 45 1.43 1.63 -4.87
C ALA A 45 1.07 0.31 -4.16
N ARG A 46 1.54 -0.84 -4.69
CA ARG A 46 1.38 -2.14 -4.03
C ARG A 46 2.18 -2.22 -2.73
N GLN A 47 3.40 -1.68 -2.69
CA GLN A 47 4.21 -1.66 -1.47
C GLN A 47 3.52 -0.87 -0.35
N ILE A 48 2.90 0.25 -0.69
CA ILE A 48 2.09 1.02 0.26
C ILE A 48 0.84 0.23 0.69
N ALA A 49 0.12 -0.38 -0.26
CA ALA A 49 -1.08 -1.16 0.02
C ALA A 49 -0.82 -2.37 0.95
N ASN A 50 0.38 -2.94 0.89
CA ASN A 50 0.76 -4.07 1.73
C ASN A 50 0.76 -3.73 3.24
N TRP A 51 0.92 -2.47 3.63
CA TRP A 51 0.77 -2.03 5.02
C TRP A 51 -0.64 -2.28 5.56
N VAL A 52 -1.63 -2.19 4.70
CA VAL A 52 -3.02 -2.49 5.06
C VAL A 52 -3.33 -3.98 4.89
N ILE A 53 -2.88 -4.59 3.77
CA ILE A 53 -3.19 -5.98 3.43
C ILE A 53 -2.60 -6.93 4.46
N ILE A 54 -1.32 -6.73 4.82
CA ILE A 54 -0.59 -7.60 5.73
C ILE A 54 -0.43 -6.87 7.06
N TYR A 55 -1.29 -7.21 8.00
CA TYR A 55 -1.27 -6.60 9.32
C TYR A 55 -0.03 -7.00 10.11
N SER A 56 0.58 -6.00 10.72
CA SER A 56 1.55 -6.13 11.80
C SER A 56 1.27 -5.06 12.85
N PRO A 57 1.26 -5.37 14.14
CA PRO A 57 1.12 -4.35 15.20
C PRO A 57 2.35 -3.44 15.29
N LEU A 58 3.48 -3.92 14.77
CA LEU A 58 4.70 -3.14 14.59
C LEU A 58 5.01 -3.04 13.10
N GLN A 59 4.60 -1.94 12.51
CA GLN A 59 4.91 -1.65 11.11
C GLN A 59 6.29 -1.02 10.99
N MET A 60 7.12 -1.59 10.14
CA MET A 60 8.46 -1.09 9.85
C MET A 60 8.59 -0.82 8.35
N ALA A 61 9.08 0.36 8.02
CA ALA A 61 9.45 0.70 6.65
C ALA A 61 10.83 0.12 6.33
N SER A 62 10.98 -0.57 5.21
CA SER A 62 12.15 -1.43 4.92
C SER A 62 13.16 -0.81 3.97
N ASP A 63 13.03 0.47 3.66
CA ASP A 63 13.92 1.17 2.75
C ASP A 63 14.90 2.10 3.49
N LEU A 64 15.88 2.64 2.76
CA LEU A 64 16.80 3.63 3.27
C LEU A 64 16.07 4.96 3.51
N ILE A 65 16.51 5.72 4.51
CA ILE A 65 15.88 7.00 4.88
C ILE A 65 15.89 7.97 3.69
N GLU A 66 16.94 7.96 2.89
CA GLU A 66 17.10 8.82 1.72
C GLU A 66 16.02 8.60 0.66
N ASN A 67 15.49 7.38 0.56
CA ASN A 67 14.42 7.05 -0.40
C ASN A 67 13.05 7.54 0.07
N TYR A 68 12.88 7.77 1.36
CA TYR A 68 11.65 8.32 1.94
C TYR A 68 11.66 9.83 2.08
N GLU A 69 12.86 10.43 2.25
CA GLU A 69 12.99 11.85 2.52
C GLU A 69 12.47 12.69 1.35
N GLY A 70 11.47 13.51 1.64
CA GLY A 70 10.80 14.34 0.63
C GLY A 70 9.89 13.58 -0.35
N HIS A 71 9.75 12.25 -0.21
CA HIS A 71 8.91 11.46 -1.09
C HIS A 71 7.41 11.63 -0.75
N PRO A 72 6.54 12.08 -1.69
CA PRO A 72 5.15 12.40 -1.39
C PRO A 72 4.33 11.21 -0.86
N ALA A 73 4.61 9.99 -1.33
CA ALA A 73 3.91 8.79 -0.90
C ALA A 73 4.21 8.40 0.55
N PHE A 74 5.30 8.92 1.15
CA PHE A 74 5.62 8.70 2.55
C PHE A 74 4.55 9.25 3.50
N GLN A 75 3.72 10.17 3.02
CA GLN A 75 2.60 10.68 3.79
C GLN A 75 1.62 9.57 4.20
N PHE A 76 1.44 8.52 3.37
CA PHE A 76 0.62 7.38 3.76
C PHE A 76 1.10 6.73 5.06
N PHE A 77 2.42 6.54 5.23
CA PHE A 77 3.00 5.91 6.43
C PHE A 77 2.85 6.79 7.68
N ARG A 78 2.84 8.11 7.50
CA ARG A 78 2.59 9.06 8.60
C ARG A 78 1.13 9.08 9.03
N ASP A 79 0.21 8.85 8.09
CA ASP A 79 -1.23 8.86 8.34
C ASP A 79 -1.75 7.50 8.82
N PHE A 80 -1.00 6.41 8.55
CA PHE A 80 -1.41 5.07 8.89
C PHE A 80 -1.24 4.80 10.38
N ASP A 81 -2.35 4.47 11.04
CA ASP A 81 -2.33 4.01 12.42
C ASP A 81 -2.32 2.48 12.46
N ALA A 82 -1.27 1.90 13.07
CA ALA A 82 -1.12 0.46 13.21
C ALA A 82 -2.02 -0.13 14.32
N ASP A 83 -2.55 0.69 15.23
CA ASP A 83 -3.48 0.25 16.27
C ASP A 83 -4.92 0.15 15.73
N CYS A 84 -5.07 -0.69 14.70
CA CYS A 84 -6.36 -0.91 14.08
C CYS A 84 -7.26 -1.76 14.97
N ASP A 85 -8.44 -1.22 15.30
CA ASP A 85 -9.46 -1.86 16.14
C ASP A 85 -10.43 -2.75 15.35
N TRP A 86 -10.47 -2.60 14.03
CA TRP A 86 -11.34 -3.40 13.16
C TRP A 86 -10.72 -3.60 11.77
N SER A 87 -11.02 -4.76 11.16
CA SER A 87 -10.59 -5.09 9.79
C SER A 87 -11.57 -6.01 9.09
N GLU A 88 -11.70 -5.84 7.77
CA GLU A 88 -12.54 -6.68 6.91
C GLU A 88 -11.88 -6.90 5.55
N ALA A 89 -11.97 -8.13 5.02
CA ALA A 89 -11.68 -8.42 3.63
C ALA A 89 -12.94 -8.17 2.81
N LEU A 90 -12.95 -7.10 2.03
CA LEU A 90 -14.12 -6.66 1.27
C LEU A 90 -14.35 -7.49 0.01
N GLN A 91 -13.27 -7.82 -0.67
CA GLN A 91 -13.25 -8.63 -1.89
C GLN A 91 -11.95 -9.43 -1.93
N GLY A 92 -11.95 -10.57 -2.58
CA GLY A 92 -10.72 -11.32 -2.82
C GLY A 92 -10.97 -12.70 -3.39
N GLU A 93 -9.99 -13.15 -4.15
CA GLU A 93 -9.87 -14.52 -4.64
C GLU A 93 -8.46 -15.02 -4.30
N PRO A 94 -8.33 -16.12 -3.55
CA PRO A 94 -7.01 -16.63 -3.14
C PRO A 94 -6.07 -16.86 -4.33
N GLY A 95 -4.88 -16.24 -4.25
CA GLY A 95 -3.87 -16.31 -5.32
C GLY A 95 -4.07 -15.31 -6.45
N GLU A 96 -5.16 -14.57 -6.49
CA GLU A 96 -5.47 -13.61 -7.55
C GLU A 96 -5.42 -12.17 -7.08
N TYR A 97 -6.31 -11.78 -6.18
CA TYR A 97 -6.39 -10.41 -5.69
C TYR A 97 -7.02 -10.34 -4.30
N ILE A 98 -6.86 -9.19 -3.66
CA ILE A 98 -7.47 -8.91 -2.36
C ILE A 98 -7.76 -7.41 -2.21
N VAL A 99 -8.84 -7.09 -1.51
CA VAL A 99 -9.18 -5.75 -1.03
C VAL A 99 -9.50 -5.87 0.45
N VAL A 100 -8.71 -5.20 1.28
CA VAL A 100 -8.86 -5.19 2.74
C VAL A 100 -9.08 -3.76 3.19
N VAL A 101 -9.93 -3.58 4.18
CA VAL A 101 -10.07 -2.31 4.90
C VAL A 101 -9.78 -2.52 6.38
N ARG A 102 -9.16 -1.52 7.00
CA ARG A 102 -8.91 -1.43 8.44
C ARG A 102 -9.42 -0.12 8.97
N ARG A 103 -9.79 -0.11 10.24
CA ARG A 103 -10.18 1.10 10.95
C ARG A 103 -9.28 1.29 12.16
N ALA A 104 -8.88 2.55 12.39
CA ALA A 104 -8.34 3.03 13.64
C ALA A 104 -9.12 4.29 14.02
N ASP A 105 -9.81 4.27 15.15
CA ASP A 105 -10.73 5.31 15.59
C ASP A 105 -11.81 5.65 14.54
N ASP A 106 -11.75 6.86 13.99
CA ASP A 106 -12.67 7.34 12.95
C ASP A 106 -12.07 7.32 11.54
N SER A 107 -10.81 6.92 11.41
CA SER A 107 -10.11 6.83 10.13
C SER A 107 -10.16 5.40 9.57
N PHE A 108 -10.18 5.29 8.25
CA PHE A 108 -10.15 4.00 7.58
C PHE A 108 -9.00 3.96 6.59
N PHE A 109 -8.45 2.76 6.41
CA PHE A 109 -7.35 2.48 5.51
C PHE A 109 -7.72 1.29 4.63
N LEU A 110 -7.70 1.49 3.31
CA LEU A 110 -7.97 0.43 2.35
C LEU A 110 -6.67 0.08 1.62
N GLY A 111 -6.41 -1.21 1.49
CA GLY A 111 -5.33 -1.77 0.69
C GLY A 111 -5.86 -2.78 -0.31
N ALA A 112 -5.52 -2.61 -1.57
CA ALA A 112 -5.83 -3.54 -2.64
C ALA A 112 -4.58 -4.00 -3.36
N GLY A 113 -4.60 -5.24 -3.82
CA GLY A 113 -3.48 -5.80 -4.57
C GLY A 113 -3.89 -6.94 -5.48
N THR A 114 -3.21 -7.07 -6.62
CA THR A 114 -3.43 -8.12 -7.62
C THR A 114 -2.17 -8.95 -7.86
N ASN A 115 -2.34 -10.11 -8.46
CA ASN A 115 -1.26 -10.98 -8.97
C ASN A 115 -0.66 -10.43 -10.29
N ASP A 116 -0.15 -11.32 -11.14
CA ASP A 116 0.43 -10.95 -12.44
C ASP A 116 -0.61 -10.41 -13.46
N GLU A 117 -1.90 -10.48 -13.14
CA GLU A 117 -2.98 -10.00 -14.00
C GLU A 117 -3.44 -8.61 -13.58
N PRO A 118 -3.52 -7.63 -14.51
CA PRO A 118 -4.10 -6.33 -14.21
C PRO A 118 -5.59 -6.45 -13.92
N ARG A 119 -6.10 -5.66 -12.99
CA ARG A 119 -7.51 -5.69 -12.59
C ARG A 119 -8.08 -4.30 -12.35
N THR A 120 -9.33 -4.12 -12.74
CA THR A 120 -10.14 -2.98 -12.33
C THR A 120 -11.34 -3.49 -11.55
N LEU A 121 -11.44 -3.06 -10.31
CA LEU A 121 -12.51 -3.43 -9.40
C LEU A 121 -13.34 -2.20 -9.04
N THR A 122 -14.56 -2.43 -8.62
CA THR A 122 -15.41 -1.39 -8.02
C THR A 122 -15.75 -1.79 -6.60
N GLN A 123 -15.48 -0.90 -5.64
CA GLN A 123 -15.73 -1.11 -4.22
C GLN A 123 -16.70 -0.09 -3.68
N LYS A 124 -17.81 -0.56 -3.08
CA LYS A 124 -18.73 0.30 -2.35
C LYS A 124 -18.11 0.72 -1.01
N LEU A 125 -18.20 2.01 -0.66
CA LEU A 125 -17.65 2.56 0.58
C LEU A 125 -18.57 2.42 1.80
N GLY A 126 -19.48 1.42 1.80
CA GLY A 126 -20.45 1.18 2.85
C GLY A 126 -19.87 0.86 4.23
N PHE A 127 -18.55 0.63 4.33
CA PHE A 127 -17.85 0.48 5.60
C PHE A 127 -17.60 1.82 6.32
N LEU A 128 -17.67 2.94 5.60
CA LEU A 128 -17.57 4.28 6.21
C LEU A 128 -18.80 4.58 7.07
N LYS A 129 -18.62 5.39 8.09
CA LYS A 129 -19.73 5.78 8.97
C LYS A 129 -20.79 6.58 8.21
N SER A 130 -22.04 6.14 8.32
CA SER A 130 -23.18 6.81 7.67
C SER A 130 -23.34 8.24 8.19
N GLY A 131 -23.59 9.18 7.28
CA GLY A 131 -23.77 10.59 7.62
C GLY A 131 -22.48 11.36 7.83
N MET A 132 -21.33 10.71 7.72
CA MET A 132 -20.02 11.38 7.78
C MET A 132 -19.42 11.56 6.38
N THR A 133 -18.65 12.62 6.26
CA THR A 133 -17.89 12.94 5.05
C THR A 133 -16.41 12.69 5.33
N TYR A 134 -15.71 12.12 4.36
CA TYR A 134 -14.29 11.78 4.48
C TYR A 134 -13.47 12.41 3.35
N THR A 135 -12.26 12.80 3.65
CA THR A 135 -11.24 13.05 2.63
C THR A 135 -10.56 11.72 2.33
N ALA A 136 -10.75 11.21 1.12
CA ALA A 136 -10.04 10.06 0.61
C ALA A 136 -8.74 10.52 -0.09
N THR A 137 -7.58 10.07 0.40
CA THR A 137 -6.30 10.21 -0.30
C THR A 137 -5.94 8.86 -0.91
N ILE A 138 -5.91 8.80 -2.22
CA ILE A 138 -5.74 7.58 -3.01
C ILE A 138 -4.30 7.55 -3.55
N TYR A 139 -3.58 6.47 -3.27
CA TYR A 139 -2.26 6.15 -3.81
C TYR A 139 -2.43 4.96 -4.73
N ALA A 140 -2.36 5.17 -6.02
CA ALA A 140 -2.68 4.16 -7.03
C ALA A 140 -1.58 4.04 -8.09
N ASP A 141 -1.58 2.92 -8.78
CA ASP A 141 -0.74 2.74 -9.95
C ASP A 141 -0.99 3.85 -10.97
N ALA A 142 0.08 4.36 -11.59
CA ALA A 142 0.00 5.21 -12.75
C ALA A 142 -0.25 4.35 -14.02
N PRO A 143 -0.69 4.94 -15.13
CA PRO A 143 -0.96 4.19 -16.36
C PRO A 143 0.26 3.42 -16.91
N ASP A 144 1.46 3.88 -16.59
CA ASP A 144 2.75 3.30 -17.01
C ASP A 144 3.47 2.52 -15.91
N SER A 145 2.80 2.24 -14.78
CA SER A 145 3.41 1.49 -13.67
C SER A 145 3.76 0.04 -14.02
N ALA A 146 3.24 -0.49 -15.12
CA ALA A 146 3.61 -1.81 -15.62
C ALA A 146 5.07 -1.84 -16.13
N GLU A 147 5.51 -0.75 -16.76
CA GLU A 147 6.86 -0.56 -17.29
C GLU A 147 7.77 0.13 -16.27
N ASN A 148 7.21 1.05 -15.49
CA ASN A 148 7.90 1.85 -14.47
C ASN A 148 7.26 1.65 -13.10
N PRO A 149 7.61 0.60 -12.36
CA PRO A 149 6.92 0.21 -11.12
C PRO A 149 6.96 1.27 -10.00
N GLU A 150 7.90 2.20 -10.07
CA GLU A 150 8.02 3.32 -9.12
C GLU A 150 7.05 4.46 -9.42
N ASN A 151 6.45 4.49 -10.62
CA ASN A 151 5.46 5.50 -10.95
C ASN A 151 4.12 5.19 -10.27
N TYR A 152 3.53 6.23 -9.73
CA TYR A 152 2.25 6.17 -9.04
C TYR A 152 1.55 7.53 -9.16
N ARG A 153 0.29 7.57 -8.77
CA ARG A 153 -0.50 8.81 -8.69
C ARG A 153 -1.08 8.98 -7.31
N ILE A 154 -1.20 10.23 -6.88
CA ILE A 154 -1.93 10.61 -5.67
C ILE A 154 -3.13 11.44 -6.08
N GLU A 155 -4.31 11.04 -5.62
CA GLU A 155 -5.57 11.75 -5.83
C GLU A 155 -6.24 12.01 -4.49
N LYS A 156 -6.82 13.20 -4.31
CA LYS A 156 -7.65 13.51 -3.14
C LYS A 156 -9.06 13.84 -3.59
N ARG A 157 -10.04 13.27 -2.92
CA ARG A 157 -11.44 13.57 -3.15
C ARG A 157 -12.26 13.42 -1.87
N THR A 158 -13.38 14.11 -1.83
CA THR A 158 -14.37 13.97 -0.75
C THR A 158 -15.31 12.81 -1.07
N VAL A 159 -15.56 11.95 -0.10
CA VAL A 159 -16.41 10.76 -0.25
C VAL A 159 -17.29 10.53 0.98
N THR A 160 -18.34 9.73 0.79
CA THR A 160 -19.28 9.28 1.82
C THR A 160 -19.48 7.76 1.71
N ALA A 161 -20.21 7.18 2.66
CA ALA A 161 -20.58 5.75 2.62
C ALA A 161 -21.43 5.34 1.40
N ALA A 162 -22.05 6.30 0.70
CA ALA A 162 -22.87 6.05 -0.48
C ALA A 162 -22.06 5.92 -1.78
N ASP A 163 -20.82 6.36 -1.75
CA ASP A 163 -19.96 6.42 -2.94
C ASP A 163 -19.35 5.08 -3.30
N MET A 164 -18.86 5.01 -4.54
CA MET A 164 -18.11 3.90 -5.10
C MET A 164 -16.67 4.32 -5.36
N LEU A 165 -15.74 3.42 -5.09
CA LEU A 165 -14.33 3.57 -5.38
C LEU A 165 -13.94 2.64 -6.53
N GLU A 166 -13.35 3.21 -7.57
CA GLU A 166 -12.66 2.43 -8.58
C GLU A 166 -11.25 2.10 -8.11
N ILE A 167 -10.87 0.83 -8.25
CA ILE A 167 -9.55 0.30 -7.90
C ILE A 167 -8.96 -0.28 -9.18
N ALA A 168 -8.11 0.51 -9.85
CA ALA A 168 -7.42 0.09 -11.06
C ALA A 168 -5.97 -0.25 -10.73
N MET A 169 -5.59 -1.50 -10.96
CA MET A 169 -4.28 -2.06 -10.65
C MET A 169 -3.64 -2.61 -11.92
N THR A 170 -2.37 -2.30 -12.15
CA THR A 170 -1.56 -2.96 -13.18
C THR A 170 -1.17 -4.37 -12.72
N ALA A 171 -0.50 -5.14 -13.59
CA ALA A 171 0.05 -6.44 -13.20
C ALA A 171 0.97 -6.29 -11.97
N ARG A 172 0.74 -7.10 -10.93
CA ARG A 172 1.43 -7.05 -9.63
C ARG A 172 1.28 -5.72 -8.88
N GLY A 173 0.32 -4.93 -9.32
CA GLY A 173 0.03 -3.60 -8.82
C GLY A 173 -0.86 -3.58 -7.58
N GLY A 174 -1.16 -2.38 -7.14
CA GLY A 174 -2.00 -2.14 -5.97
C GLY A 174 -2.54 -0.72 -5.88
N GLN A 175 -3.39 -0.53 -4.88
CA GLN A 175 -3.93 0.77 -4.51
C GLN A 175 -4.09 0.85 -3.00
N ALA A 176 -3.62 1.93 -2.41
CA ALA A 176 -3.85 2.25 -1.01
C ALA A 176 -4.69 3.51 -0.88
N VAL A 177 -5.55 3.57 0.13
CA VAL A 177 -6.39 4.75 0.37
C VAL A 177 -6.48 5.02 1.87
N THR A 178 -6.29 6.28 2.25
CA THR A 178 -6.65 6.76 3.60
C THR A 178 -7.98 7.50 3.53
N PHE A 179 -8.86 7.25 4.48
CA PHE A 179 -10.12 7.99 4.65
C PHE A 179 -10.09 8.67 6.01
N VAL A 180 -9.94 9.99 6.00
CA VAL A 180 -9.89 10.81 7.22
C VAL A 180 -11.19 11.61 7.30
N PRO A 181 -11.91 11.59 8.44
CA PRO A 181 -13.14 12.34 8.58
C PRO A 181 -12.88 13.83 8.41
N VAL A 182 -13.78 14.50 7.68
CA VAL A 182 -13.79 15.97 7.60
C VAL A 182 -14.45 16.47 8.87
N ASN A 183 -13.65 17.09 9.75
CA ASN A 183 -14.20 17.80 10.90
C ASN A 183 -14.83 19.12 10.40
N GLU A 184 -16.10 19.33 10.71
CA GLU A 184 -16.78 20.61 10.50
C GLU A 184 -16.23 21.72 11.40
#